data_9a22b5eb05aa3b3e0f25300e503108c9
#
_entry.id   9a22b5eb05aa3b3e0f25300e503108c9
#
_cell.length_a   1.000
_cell.length_b   1.000
_cell.length_c   1.000
_cell.angle_alpha   90.00
_cell.angle_beta   90.00
_cell.angle_gamma   90.00
#
_symmetry.space_group_name_H-M   'P 1'
#
loop_
_entity.id
_entity.type
_entity.pdbx_description
1 polymer ?
#
loop_
_entity_poly.entity_id
_entity_poly.type
_entity_poly.pdbx_seq_one_letter_code
_entity_poly.pdbx_strand_id
1 'polypeptide(L)'
;MGIGQIIKQKRTALKMTQNELAERLGVSQQSVTGWENNATVPRESAVRGMMEIFGVSRNELFGEPDAPSPVASNIPVLGSVIAGQPAYAAENIIGWEEVTAKMAKQGKLFALKVRGNSMTPEFKEGDIVIVKEQPDVESGEIAVVLINGDEATLKKVKKSENGIFLYAFNPDVYEPHFYSNAEIEALPVRIVGKVIENRREW
;
A
#
# COMPACT_ATOMS: atom_id res chain seq x y z
N MET A 1 -18.84 -0.34 -15.72
CA MET A 1 -18.19 0.62 -16.65
C MET A 1 -17.71 -0.19 -17.83
N GLY A 2 -17.91 0.26 -19.09
CA GLY A 2 -17.50 -0.53 -20.28
C GLY A 2 -15.99 -0.40 -20.52
N ILE A 3 -15.38 -1.42 -21.15
CA ILE A 3 -13.94 -1.48 -21.44
C ILE A 3 -13.42 -0.21 -22.13
N GLY A 4 -14.18 0.38 -23.06
CA GLY A 4 -13.76 1.58 -23.77
C GLY A 4 -13.60 2.81 -22.87
N GLN A 5 -14.46 2.97 -21.88
CA GLN A 5 -14.34 4.04 -20.89
C GLN A 5 -13.09 3.86 -20.02
N ILE A 6 -12.76 2.62 -19.66
CA ILE A 6 -11.58 2.31 -18.87
C ILE A 6 -10.31 2.57 -19.68
N ILE A 7 -10.25 2.14 -20.95
CA ILE A 7 -9.12 2.43 -21.84
C ILE A 7 -8.90 3.95 -21.92
N LYS A 8 -9.96 4.71 -22.18
CA LYS A 8 -9.90 6.18 -22.28
C LYS A 8 -9.41 6.81 -20.96
N GLN A 9 -9.94 6.37 -19.82
CA GLN A 9 -9.56 6.88 -18.50
C GLN A 9 -8.08 6.61 -18.21
N LYS A 10 -7.60 5.37 -18.41
CA LYS A 10 -6.20 4.98 -18.15
C LYS A 10 -5.24 5.70 -19.08
N ARG A 11 -5.56 5.82 -20.37
CA ARG A 11 -4.77 6.58 -21.33
C ARG A 11 -4.64 8.06 -20.96
N THR A 12 -5.75 8.71 -20.60
CA THR A 12 -5.74 10.13 -20.22
C THR A 12 -5.02 10.38 -18.89
N ALA A 13 -5.10 9.44 -17.95
CA ALA A 13 -4.34 9.50 -16.70
C ALA A 13 -2.81 9.50 -16.95
N LEU A 14 -2.35 8.80 -17.99
CA LEU A 14 -0.96 8.81 -18.43
C LEU A 14 -0.63 9.96 -19.41
N LYS A 15 -1.57 10.91 -19.60
CA LYS A 15 -1.45 12.06 -20.52
C LYS A 15 -1.11 11.67 -21.98
N MET A 16 -1.52 10.47 -22.41
CA MET A 16 -1.29 9.97 -23.75
C MET A 16 -2.43 10.37 -24.70
N THR A 17 -2.09 10.67 -25.96
CA THR A 17 -3.05 10.77 -27.04
C THR A 17 -3.46 9.38 -27.57
N GLN A 18 -4.56 9.29 -28.31
CA GLN A 18 -4.96 8.03 -28.95
C GLN A 18 -3.90 7.52 -29.94
N ASN A 19 -3.20 8.44 -30.62
CA ASN A 19 -2.14 8.09 -31.55
C ASN A 19 -0.93 7.48 -30.84
N GLU A 20 -0.47 8.09 -29.73
CA GLU A 20 0.64 7.56 -28.93
C GLU A 20 0.34 6.17 -28.34
N LEU A 21 -0.91 5.95 -27.91
CA LEU A 21 -1.32 4.61 -27.46
C LEU A 21 -1.30 3.61 -28.61
N ALA A 22 -1.80 4.02 -29.80
CA ALA A 22 -1.82 3.19 -31.00
C ALA A 22 -0.41 2.79 -31.43
N GLU A 23 0.53 3.73 -31.47
CA GLU A 23 1.93 3.48 -31.78
C GLU A 23 2.57 2.48 -30.83
N ARG A 24 2.38 2.64 -29.51
CA ARG A 24 2.91 1.72 -28.51
C ARG A 24 2.34 0.32 -28.58
N LEU A 25 1.09 0.20 -29.04
CA LEU A 25 0.41 -1.09 -29.20
C LEU A 25 0.63 -1.71 -30.59
N GLY A 26 1.27 -0.99 -31.53
CA GLY A 26 1.45 -1.44 -32.93
C GLY A 26 0.13 -1.57 -33.69
N VAL A 27 -0.83 -0.68 -33.44
CA VAL A 27 -2.16 -0.66 -34.06
C VAL A 27 -2.47 0.70 -34.69
N SER A 28 -3.55 0.81 -35.47
CA SER A 28 -4.00 2.11 -35.98
C SER A 28 -4.70 2.93 -34.89
N GLN A 29 -4.64 4.27 -35.02
CA GLN A 29 -5.39 5.18 -34.16
C GLN A 29 -6.90 4.89 -34.22
N GLN A 30 -7.41 4.52 -35.40
CA GLN A 30 -8.82 4.15 -35.58
C GLN A 30 -9.23 2.96 -34.72
N SER A 31 -8.32 2.00 -34.50
CA SER A 31 -8.55 0.88 -33.58
C SER A 31 -8.77 1.35 -32.16
N VAL A 32 -7.89 2.24 -31.67
CA VAL A 32 -8.01 2.83 -30.31
C VAL A 32 -9.30 3.63 -30.19
N THR A 33 -9.64 4.45 -31.19
CA THR A 33 -10.89 5.20 -31.20
C THR A 33 -12.11 4.26 -31.15
N GLY A 34 -12.09 3.17 -31.95
CA GLY A 34 -13.14 2.16 -31.95
C GLY A 34 -13.32 1.48 -30.60
N TRP A 35 -12.23 1.17 -29.90
CA TRP A 35 -12.27 0.58 -28.57
C TRP A 35 -12.82 1.55 -27.51
N GLU A 36 -12.36 2.80 -27.50
CA GLU A 36 -12.82 3.82 -26.54
C GLU A 36 -14.32 4.14 -26.70
N ASN A 37 -14.85 4.02 -27.92
CA ASN A 37 -16.28 4.20 -28.20
C ASN A 37 -17.10 2.91 -28.08
N ASN A 38 -16.49 1.79 -27.66
CA ASN A 38 -17.10 0.46 -27.61
C ASN A 38 -17.65 -0.04 -28.97
N ALA A 39 -17.16 0.49 -30.08
CA ALA A 39 -17.54 0.08 -31.44
C ALA A 39 -16.87 -1.24 -31.83
N THR A 40 -15.68 -1.51 -31.31
CA THR A 40 -14.92 -2.75 -31.54
C THR A 40 -14.25 -3.20 -30.25
N VAL A 41 -13.93 -4.50 -30.17
CA VAL A 41 -13.24 -5.10 -29.03
C VAL A 41 -11.75 -5.27 -29.35
N PRO A 42 -10.83 -4.92 -28.46
CA PRO A 42 -9.40 -5.14 -28.67
C PRO A 42 -9.06 -6.64 -28.74
N ARG A 43 -8.12 -6.98 -29.65
CA ARG A 43 -7.58 -8.34 -29.74
C ARG A 43 -6.67 -8.63 -28.55
N GLU A 44 -6.42 -9.91 -28.26
CA GLU A 44 -5.64 -10.35 -27.11
C GLU A 44 -4.24 -9.72 -27.02
N SER A 45 -3.56 -9.54 -28.16
CA SER A 45 -2.26 -8.85 -28.20
C SER A 45 -2.33 -7.40 -27.74
N ALA A 46 -3.38 -6.68 -28.14
CA ALA A 46 -3.61 -5.30 -27.70
C ALA A 46 -4.00 -5.23 -26.22
N VAL A 47 -4.80 -6.19 -25.73
CA VAL A 47 -5.14 -6.31 -24.32
C VAL A 47 -3.89 -6.47 -23.46
N ARG A 48 -2.97 -7.38 -23.83
CA ARG A 48 -1.70 -7.56 -23.12
C ARG A 48 -0.85 -6.29 -23.13
N GLY A 49 -0.71 -5.65 -24.28
CA GLY A 49 0.05 -4.40 -24.37
C GLY A 49 -0.56 -3.29 -23.51
N MET A 50 -1.90 -3.17 -23.46
CA MET A 50 -2.58 -2.23 -22.57
C MET A 50 -2.36 -2.55 -21.10
N MET A 51 -2.40 -3.82 -20.71
CA MET A 51 -2.11 -4.23 -19.32
C MET A 51 -0.69 -3.82 -18.90
N GLU A 52 0.30 -3.97 -19.77
CA GLU A 52 1.68 -3.54 -19.53
C GLU A 52 1.81 -2.01 -19.46
N ILE A 53 1.24 -1.29 -20.44
CA ILE A 53 1.34 0.17 -20.54
C ILE A 53 0.62 0.85 -19.36
N PHE A 54 -0.56 0.35 -18.97
CA PHE A 54 -1.38 0.95 -17.93
C PHE A 54 -1.06 0.42 -16.54
N GLY A 55 -0.28 -0.68 -16.42
CA GLY A 55 0.03 -1.33 -15.15
C GLY A 55 -1.19 -1.94 -14.46
N VAL A 56 -2.14 -2.49 -15.22
CA VAL A 56 -3.42 -3.01 -14.72
C VAL A 56 -3.60 -4.50 -15.01
N SER A 57 -4.43 -5.16 -14.21
CA SER A 57 -4.86 -6.52 -14.49
C SER A 57 -5.87 -6.57 -15.65
N ARG A 58 -6.08 -7.79 -16.19
CA ARG A 58 -7.12 -8.02 -17.21
C ARG A 58 -8.51 -7.65 -16.67
N ASN A 59 -8.82 -8.09 -15.46
CA ASN A 59 -10.12 -7.84 -14.84
C ASN A 59 -10.36 -6.34 -14.64
N GLU A 60 -9.35 -5.62 -14.18
CA GLU A 60 -9.41 -4.16 -14.05
C GLU A 60 -9.65 -3.48 -15.41
N LEU A 61 -9.02 -3.96 -16.49
CA LEU A 61 -9.20 -3.43 -17.84
C LEU A 61 -10.61 -3.69 -18.38
N PHE A 62 -11.24 -4.79 -18.00
CA PHE A 62 -12.61 -5.13 -18.41
C PHE A 62 -13.69 -4.63 -17.45
N GLY A 63 -13.30 -3.97 -16.34
CA GLY A 63 -14.23 -3.47 -15.34
C GLY A 63 -14.85 -4.57 -14.48
N GLU A 64 -14.23 -5.74 -14.46
CA GLU A 64 -14.60 -6.86 -13.62
C GLU A 64 -13.86 -6.72 -12.27
N PRO A 65 -14.49 -7.08 -11.15
CA PRO A 65 -13.75 -7.17 -9.90
C PRO A 65 -12.63 -8.20 -10.07
N ASP A 66 -11.43 -7.87 -9.62
CA ASP A 66 -10.37 -8.87 -9.57
C ASP A 66 -10.87 -10.07 -8.76
N ALA A 67 -10.78 -11.26 -9.34
CA ALA A 67 -10.96 -12.47 -8.56
C ALA A 67 -9.98 -12.40 -7.37
N PRO A 68 -10.37 -12.83 -6.17
CA PRO A 68 -9.47 -12.81 -5.03
C PRO A 68 -8.16 -13.48 -5.46
N SER A 69 -7.07 -12.72 -5.41
CA SER A 69 -5.76 -13.25 -5.79
C SER A 69 -5.49 -14.49 -4.94
N PRO A 70 -5.01 -15.58 -5.53
CA PRO A 70 -4.74 -16.79 -4.76
C PRO A 70 -3.79 -16.44 -3.61
N VAL A 71 -4.06 -16.98 -2.44
CA VAL A 71 -3.17 -16.91 -1.28
C VAL A 71 -1.78 -17.37 -1.73
N ALA A 72 -0.79 -16.51 -1.55
CA ALA A 72 0.57 -16.82 -2.00
C ALA A 72 1.50 -17.22 -0.86
N SER A 73 1.25 -16.66 0.32
CA SER A 73 2.04 -16.95 1.50
C SER A 73 1.33 -16.52 2.78
N ASN A 74 1.74 -17.13 3.89
CA ASN A 74 1.40 -16.67 5.22
C ASN A 74 2.51 -15.76 5.72
N ILE A 75 2.12 -14.64 6.32
CA ILE A 75 3.02 -13.74 7.02
C ILE A 75 2.78 -13.82 8.53
N PRO A 76 3.81 -13.68 9.36
CA PRO A 76 3.63 -13.73 10.81
C PRO A 76 2.87 -12.51 11.32
N VAL A 77 1.95 -12.74 12.25
CA VAL A 77 1.37 -11.71 13.10
C VAL A 77 2.24 -11.58 14.34
N LEU A 78 2.82 -10.40 14.53
CA LEU A 78 3.70 -10.12 15.67
C LEU A 78 2.88 -9.53 16.82
N GLY A 79 3.16 -9.99 18.03
CA GLY A 79 2.53 -9.44 19.23
C GLY A 79 3.08 -8.06 19.60
N SER A 80 4.38 -7.84 19.35
CA SER A 80 5.07 -6.56 19.55
C SER A 80 6.30 -6.48 18.66
N VAL A 81 6.79 -5.27 18.45
CA VAL A 81 8.10 -5.02 17.83
C VAL A 81 8.89 -4.15 18.79
N ILE A 82 10.02 -4.67 19.28
CA ILE A 82 10.87 -4.01 20.26
C ILE A 82 12.25 -3.80 19.64
N ALA A 83 12.88 -2.66 19.91
CA ALA A 83 14.22 -2.40 19.43
C ALA A 83 15.23 -3.40 20.01
N GLY A 84 16.19 -3.82 19.19
CA GLY A 84 17.24 -4.74 19.60
C GLY A 84 16.84 -6.21 19.64
N GLN A 85 15.56 -6.54 19.46
CA GLN A 85 15.11 -7.93 19.30
C GLN A 85 14.77 -8.23 17.83
N PRO A 86 15.04 -9.45 17.34
CA PRO A 86 14.56 -9.85 16.03
C PRO A 86 13.03 -9.81 16.00
N ALA A 87 12.45 -8.96 15.15
CA ALA A 87 10.98 -8.84 15.02
C ALA A 87 10.31 -10.20 14.74
N TYR A 88 11.03 -11.08 14.06
CA TYR A 88 10.59 -12.42 13.67
C TYR A 88 11.04 -13.54 14.64
N ALA A 89 11.43 -13.21 15.86
CA ALA A 89 11.68 -14.24 16.87
C ALA A 89 10.40 -15.05 17.09
N ALA A 90 10.52 -16.38 17.19
CA ALA A 90 9.37 -17.28 17.27
C ALA A 90 8.43 -16.94 18.44
N GLU A 91 9.00 -16.45 19.55
CA GLU A 91 8.30 -16.00 20.75
C GLU A 91 7.42 -14.76 20.53
N ASN A 92 7.70 -13.96 19.49
CA ASN A 92 6.92 -12.77 19.14
C ASN A 92 5.76 -13.06 18.17
N ILE A 93 5.73 -14.25 17.58
CA ILE A 93 4.69 -14.62 16.60
C ILE A 93 3.46 -15.12 17.38
N ILE A 94 2.35 -14.39 17.24
CA ILE A 94 1.06 -14.71 17.88
C ILE A 94 0.04 -15.31 16.93
N GLY A 95 0.34 -15.37 15.64
CA GLY A 95 -0.54 -15.88 14.60
C GLY A 95 0.04 -15.74 13.20
N TRP A 96 -0.79 -16.02 12.21
CA TRP A 96 -0.43 -15.97 10.79
C TRP A 96 -1.58 -15.34 10.00
N GLU A 97 -1.24 -14.48 9.04
CA GLU A 97 -2.16 -13.85 8.11
C GLU A 97 -1.86 -14.26 6.68
N GLU A 98 -2.91 -14.57 5.95
CA GLU A 98 -2.80 -14.89 4.53
C GLU A 98 -2.68 -13.62 3.69
N VAL A 99 -1.70 -13.56 2.79
CA VAL A 99 -1.53 -12.47 1.84
C VAL A 99 -1.58 -12.95 0.41
N THR A 100 -2.02 -12.07 -0.48
CA THR A 100 -2.10 -12.37 -1.91
C THR A 100 -0.71 -12.42 -2.55
N ALA A 101 -0.58 -13.10 -3.69
CA ALA A 101 0.65 -13.12 -4.49
C ALA A 101 1.13 -11.71 -4.86
N LYS A 102 0.20 -10.78 -5.11
CA LYS A 102 0.49 -9.39 -5.42
C LYS A 102 1.13 -8.68 -4.23
N MET A 103 0.62 -8.91 -3.02
CA MET A 103 1.18 -8.32 -1.80
C MET A 103 2.56 -8.89 -1.47
N ALA A 104 2.71 -10.21 -1.56
CA ALA A 104 3.98 -10.90 -1.28
C ALA A 104 5.14 -10.40 -2.19
N LYS A 105 4.83 -9.99 -3.43
CA LYS A 105 5.81 -9.40 -4.35
C LYS A 105 6.27 -7.97 -3.99
N GLN A 106 5.59 -7.28 -3.07
CA GLN A 106 5.96 -5.91 -2.69
C GLN A 106 7.19 -5.85 -1.78
N GLY A 107 7.61 -6.98 -1.24
CA GLY A 107 8.76 -7.10 -0.34
C GLY A 107 8.44 -7.90 0.90
N LYS A 108 9.26 -7.75 1.92
CA LYS A 108 9.08 -8.46 3.19
C LYS A 108 7.92 -7.85 3.96
N LEU A 109 6.97 -8.72 4.35
CA LEU A 109 5.73 -8.33 5.03
C LEU A 109 5.63 -9.01 6.40
N PHE A 110 5.00 -8.30 7.32
CA PHE A 110 4.53 -8.85 8.59
C PHE A 110 3.20 -8.20 8.96
N ALA A 111 2.50 -8.77 9.92
CA ALA A 111 1.28 -8.19 10.46
C ALA A 111 1.47 -7.82 11.92
N LEU A 112 0.71 -6.81 12.37
CA LEU A 112 0.64 -6.39 13.76
C LEU A 112 -0.82 -6.27 14.20
N LYS A 113 -1.12 -6.71 15.40
CA LYS A 113 -2.40 -6.46 16.05
C LYS A 113 -2.39 -5.08 16.68
N VAL A 114 -3.34 -4.24 16.29
CA VAL A 114 -3.51 -2.88 16.82
C VAL A 114 -3.89 -2.95 18.29
N ARG A 115 -3.20 -2.17 19.12
CA ARG A 115 -3.46 -2.00 20.55
C ARG A 115 -3.78 -0.56 20.86
N GLY A 116 -4.75 -0.36 21.75
CA GLY A 116 -5.20 0.97 22.16
C GLY A 116 -5.99 1.71 21.09
N ASN A 117 -6.26 2.99 21.34
CA ASN A 117 -7.22 3.78 20.61
C ASN A 117 -6.66 5.09 20.03
N SER A 118 -5.34 5.28 20.03
CA SER A 118 -4.72 6.50 19.49
C SER A 118 -4.97 6.71 17.99
N MET A 119 -5.22 5.64 17.26
CA MET A 119 -5.43 5.69 15.81
C MET A 119 -6.91 5.53 15.39
N THR A 120 -7.84 5.62 16.34
CA THR A 120 -9.28 5.64 16.05
C THR A 120 -9.69 6.97 15.38
N PRO A 121 -10.72 6.95 14.52
CA PRO A 121 -11.61 5.82 14.16
C PRO A 121 -11.07 4.89 13.06
N GLU A 122 -9.97 5.27 12.37
CA GLU A 122 -9.45 4.56 11.21
C GLU A 122 -8.92 3.16 11.56
N PHE A 123 -8.18 3.06 12.68
CA PHE A 123 -7.66 1.80 13.22
C PHE A 123 -8.20 1.63 14.64
N LYS A 124 -8.87 0.50 14.88
CA LYS A 124 -9.42 0.15 16.18
C LYS A 124 -8.58 -0.90 16.86
N GLU A 125 -8.66 -0.95 18.17
CA GLU A 125 -8.06 -2.04 18.93
C GLU A 125 -8.58 -3.40 18.44
N GLY A 126 -7.65 -4.32 18.20
CA GLY A 126 -7.94 -5.64 17.65
C GLY A 126 -7.80 -5.75 16.14
N ASP A 127 -7.80 -4.62 15.39
CA ASP A 127 -7.53 -4.66 13.95
C ASP A 127 -6.16 -5.30 13.68
N ILE A 128 -6.01 -5.96 12.53
CA ILE A 128 -4.73 -6.48 12.04
C ILE A 128 -4.24 -5.57 10.91
N VAL A 129 -3.07 -4.99 11.07
CA VAL A 129 -2.43 -4.19 10.01
C VAL A 129 -1.34 -4.99 9.32
N ILE A 130 -1.37 -5.01 7.98
CA ILE A 130 -0.30 -5.58 7.17
C ILE A 130 0.73 -4.50 6.92
N VAL A 131 1.98 -4.80 7.24
CA VAL A 131 3.10 -3.87 7.22
C VAL A 131 4.15 -4.35 6.23
N LYS A 132 4.56 -3.47 5.33
CA LYS A 132 5.74 -3.67 4.49
C LYS A 132 6.96 -3.17 5.25
N GLU A 133 7.93 -4.06 5.51
CA GLU A 133 9.19 -3.71 6.15
C GLU A 133 9.99 -2.77 5.25
N GLN A 134 10.23 -1.56 5.72
CA GLN A 134 11.05 -0.56 5.04
C GLN A 134 11.46 0.53 6.03
N PRO A 135 12.68 1.13 5.87
CA PRO A 135 13.21 2.09 6.83
C PRO A 135 12.63 3.49 6.68
N ASP A 136 11.79 3.72 5.68
CA ASP A 136 11.26 5.04 5.36
C ASP A 136 9.84 4.98 4.76
N VAL A 137 9.09 6.10 4.86
CA VAL A 137 7.74 6.28 4.32
C VAL A 137 7.59 7.68 3.72
N GLU A 138 6.61 7.86 2.83
CA GLU A 138 6.27 9.18 2.30
C GLU A 138 5.45 9.99 3.31
N SER A 139 5.48 11.32 3.14
CA SER A 139 4.73 12.24 4.01
C SER A 139 3.22 11.99 3.86
N GLY A 140 2.55 11.75 4.98
CA GLY A 140 1.13 11.43 5.04
C GLY A 140 0.80 9.94 5.15
N GLU A 141 1.80 9.07 5.04
CA GLU A 141 1.62 7.62 5.18
C GLU A 141 1.54 7.18 6.64
N ILE A 142 0.93 6.00 6.84
CA ILE A 142 0.85 5.36 8.15
C ILE A 142 2.02 4.40 8.29
N ALA A 143 2.75 4.52 9.38
CA ALA A 143 3.93 3.71 9.66
C ALA A 143 3.88 3.09 11.07
N VAL A 144 4.57 1.97 11.18
CA VAL A 144 5.00 1.42 12.47
C VAL A 144 6.32 2.09 12.83
N VAL A 145 6.35 2.77 13.97
CA VAL A 145 7.48 3.58 14.44
C VAL A 145 7.93 3.10 15.81
N LEU A 146 9.23 2.90 15.98
CA LEU A 146 9.87 2.72 17.30
C LEU A 146 10.32 4.08 17.80
N ILE A 147 10.05 4.37 19.07
CA ILE A 147 10.47 5.59 19.75
C ILE A 147 11.27 5.20 20.97
N ASN A 148 12.49 5.70 21.09
CA ASN A 148 13.38 5.47 22.23
C ASN A 148 13.64 3.98 22.56
N GLY A 149 13.55 3.10 21.56
CA GLY A 149 13.75 1.67 21.76
C GLY A 149 12.59 0.92 22.43
N ASP A 150 11.48 1.61 22.70
CA ASP A 150 10.27 1.04 23.27
C ASP A 150 9.47 0.21 22.23
N GLU A 151 8.30 -0.26 22.63
CA GLU A 151 7.38 -0.96 21.72
C GLU A 151 7.01 -0.09 20.51
N ALA A 152 6.86 -0.74 19.37
CA ALA A 152 6.44 -0.09 18.15
C ALA A 152 5.02 0.47 18.28
N THR A 153 4.83 1.67 17.79
CA THR A 153 3.54 2.36 17.75
C THR A 153 3.12 2.68 16.31
N LEU A 154 1.80 2.71 16.07
CA LEU A 154 1.23 3.10 14.78
C LEU A 154 1.02 4.60 14.75
N LYS A 155 1.58 5.30 13.75
CA LYS A 155 1.45 6.75 13.59
C LYS A 155 1.38 7.16 12.12
N LYS A 156 0.72 8.27 11.86
CA LYS A 156 0.83 8.99 10.59
C LYS A 156 2.09 9.85 10.61
N VAL A 157 2.93 9.68 9.60
CA VAL A 157 4.20 10.40 9.49
C VAL A 157 4.05 11.60 8.56
N LYS A 158 4.55 12.77 8.97
CA LYS A 158 4.72 13.93 8.09
C LYS A 158 6.16 14.38 8.18
N LYS A 159 6.86 14.36 7.06
CA LYS A 159 8.25 14.78 6.96
C LYS A 159 8.37 16.30 6.78
N SER A 160 9.44 16.85 7.31
CA SER A 160 9.91 18.21 7.05
C SER A 160 11.43 18.20 6.85
N GLU A 161 12.01 19.31 6.40
CA GLU A 161 13.47 19.44 6.24
C GLU A 161 14.23 19.24 7.56
N ASN A 162 13.61 19.60 8.68
CA ASN A 162 14.25 19.63 10.00
C ASN A 162 13.87 18.43 10.90
N GLY A 163 13.08 17.46 10.40
CA GLY A 163 12.64 16.33 11.20
C GLY A 163 11.32 15.73 10.73
N ILE A 164 10.65 15.01 11.63
CA ILE A 164 9.36 14.37 11.35
C ILE A 164 8.33 14.74 12.40
N PHE A 165 7.08 14.87 11.97
CA PHE A 165 5.92 14.89 12.86
C PHE A 165 5.28 13.51 12.90
N LEU A 166 4.94 13.06 14.09
CA LEU A 166 4.13 11.88 14.33
C LEU A 166 2.73 12.31 14.79
N TYR A 167 1.70 11.85 14.07
CA TYR A 167 0.31 12.15 14.35
C TYR A 167 -0.46 10.88 14.69
N ALA A 168 -1.42 11.02 15.58
CA ALA A 168 -2.49 10.05 15.77
C ALA A 168 -3.79 10.60 15.16
N PHE A 169 -4.75 9.71 14.85
CA PHE A 169 -6.08 10.13 14.42
C PHE A 169 -6.96 10.54 15.61
N ASN A 170 -6.63 10.08 16.81
CA ASN A 170 -7.29 10.46 18.05
C ASN A 170 -6.36 11.41 18.87
N PRO A 171 -6.53 12.73 18.70
CA PRO A 171 -5.68 13.71 19.37
C PRO A 171 -5.88 13.75 20.90
N ASP A 172 -7.04 13.30 21.41
CA ASP A 172 -7.31 13.23 22.85
C ASP A 172 -6.43 12.19 23.56
N VAL A 173 -5.89 11.23 22.82
CA VAL A 173 -5.04 10.15 23.34
C VAL A 173 -3.57 10.36 23.03
N TYR A 174 -3.27 11.00 21.92
CA TYR A 174 -1.89 11.27 21.51
C TYR A 174 -1.82 12.60 20.78
N GLU A 175 -1.17 13.58 21.39
CA GLU A 175 -0.90 14.87 20.77
C GLU A 175 0.18 14.74 19.68
N PRO A 176 0.07 15.47 18.55
CA PRO A 176 1.10 15.50 17.53
C PRO A 176 2.46 15.87 18.12
N HIS A 177 3.48 15.09 17.82
CA HIS A 177 4.83 15.32 18.34
C HIS A 177 5.81 15.51 17.17
N PHE A 178 6.65 16.54 17.28
CA PHE A 178 7.73 16.81 16.35
C PHE A 178 9.04 16.27 16.91
N TYR A 179 9.74 15.48 16.13
CA TYR A 179 11.10 15.02 16.39
C TYR A 179 12.03 15.70 15.39
N SER A 180 12.93 16.55 15.89
CA SER A 180 14.00 17.14 15.07
C SER A 180 15.01 16.08 14.63
N ASN A 181 15.78 16.35 13.58
CA ASN A 181 16.83 15.43 13.12
C ASN A 181 17.81 15.06 14.25
N ALA A 182 18.14 16.00 15.14
CA ALA A 182 18.99 15.75 16.28
C ALA A 182 18.33 14.81 17.32
N GLU A 183 17.04 14.96 17.56
CA GLU A 183 16.28 14.08 18.46
C GLU A 183 16.08 12.69 17.85
N ILE A 184 15.90 12.58 16.54
CA ILE A 184 15.80 11.28 15.85
C ILE A 184 17.09 10.46 16.03
N GLU A 185 18.26 11.13 16.04
CA GLU A 185 19.55 10.48 16.29
C GLU A 185 19.78 10.17 17.77
N ALA A 186 19.42 11.09 18.66
CA ALA A 186 19.64 10.95 20.10
C ALA A 186 18.64 10.00 20.79
N LEU A 187 17.38 10.10 20.42
CA LEU A 187 16.31 9.17 20.77
C LEU A 187 16.07 8.31 19.54
N PRO A 188 16.44 7.05 19.47
CA PRO A 188 16.31 6.28 18.23
C PRO A 188 14.86 6.16 17.79
N VAL A 189 14.37 7.23 17.08
CA VAL A 189 13.09 7.22 16.40
C VAL A 189 13.29 6.56 15.04
N ARG A 190 12.71 5.37 14.86
CA ARG A 190 12.96 4.55 13.68
C ARG A 190 11.67 4.05 13.08
N ILE A 191 11.52 4.22 11.76
CA ILE A 191 10.46 3.60 11.00
C ILE A 191 10.82 2.13 10.81
N VAL A 192 9.88 1.24 11.16
CA VAL A 192 9.99 -0.21 10.98
C VAL A 192 9.37 -0.65 9.66
N GLY A 193 8.28 0.01 9.28
CA GLY A 193 7.61 -0.30 8.03
C GLY A 193 6.37 0.57 7.79
N LYS A 194 5.89 0.47 6.55
CA LYS A 194 4.68 1.14 6.06
C LYS A 194 3.48 0.24 6.20
N VAL A 195 2.38 0.75 6.72
CA VAL A 195 1.08 0.07 6.69
C VAL A 195 0.52 0.11 5.27
N ILE A 196 0.18 -1.07 4.73
CA ILE A 196 -0.34 -1.22 3.38
C ILE A 196 -1.79 -1.71 3.35
N GLU A 197 -2.27 -2.31 4.43
CA GLU A 197 -3.65 -2.80 4.56
C GLU A 197 -4.06 -2.83 6.03
N ASN A 198 -5.35 -2.57 6.30
CA ASN A 198 -5.99 -2.75 7.60
C ASN A 198 -7.12 -3.78 7.46
N ARG A 199 -7.13 -4.79 8.32
CA ARG A 199 -8.13 -5.85 8.38
C ARG A 199 -8.89 -5.78 9.68
N ARG A 200 -10.19 -5.83 9.58
CA ARG A 200 -11.11 -5.84 10.72
C ARG A 200 -12.03 -7.03 10.62
N GLU A 201 -12.02 -7.86 11.66
CA GLU A 201 -13.03 -8.88 11.85
C GLU A 201 -14.31 -8.24 12.41
N TRP A 202 -15.46 -8.67 11.88
CA TRP A 202 -16.80 -8.18 12.29
C TRP A 202 -17.51 -9.21 13.13
#